data_6a9c8ca123a1d6e26c7587198ed2234f
#
_entry.id   6a9c8ca123a1d6e26c7587198ed2234f
#
_cell.length_a   1.000
_cell.length_b   1.000
_cell.length_c   1.000
_cell.angle_alpha   90.00
_cell.angle_beta   90.00
_cell.angle_gamma   90.00
#
_symmetry.space_group_name_H-M   'P 1'
#
loop_
_entity.id
_entity.type
_entity.pdbx_description
1 polymer ?
#
loop_
_entity_poly.entity_id
_entity_poly.type
_entity_poly.pdbx_seq_one_letter_code
_entity_poly.pdbx_strand_id
1 'polypeptide(L)'
;MLTLTWSGAALAQSASAGAEIYEENCATCHGERLRPTGAAPDLKKLTADRKDFFEKMVNDGKGQMPAWGGVIADEQREAIWAYIRSRAG
;
A
#
# COMPACT_ATOMS: atom_id res chain seq x y z
N MET A 1 34.99 -10.00 0.26
CA MET A 1 33.66 -10.56 0.32
C MET A 1 32.63 -9.53 0.77
N LEU A 2 31.55 -9.49 0.11
CA LEU A 2 30.53 -8.52 0.39
C LEU A 2 29.53 -9.04 1.38
N THR A 3 29.37 -8.31 2.44
CA THR A 3 28.28 -8.57 3.38
C THR A 3 27.16 -7.63 3.04
N LEU A 4 26.06 -8.18 2.62
CA LEU A 4 24.93 -7.38 2.23
C LEU A 4 23.91 -7.34 3.34
N THR A 5 23.69 -6.15 3.86
CA THR A 5 22.59 -5.93 4.78
C THR A 5 21.47 -5.29 3.97
N TRP A 6 20.49 -6.10 3.66
CA TRP A 6 19.44 -5.69 2.73
C TRP A 6 18.23 -5.05 3.37
N SER A 7 18.04 -5.28 4.68
CA SER A 7 16.75 -4.96 5.27
C SER A 7 16.33 -3.48 5.11
N GLY A 8 17.24 -2.54 5.38
CA GLY A 8 16.91 -1.12 5.28
C GLY A 8 16.68 -0.70 3.84
N ALA A 9 17.58 -1.12 2.93
CA ALA A 9 17.49 -0.77 1.52
C ALA A 9 16.26 -1.43 0.87
N ALA A 10 15.98 -2.68 1.22
CA ALA A 10 14.82 -3.39 0.68
C ALA A 10 13.51 -2.75 1.11
N LEU A 11 13.40 -2.31 2.37
CA LEU A 11 12.20 -1.63 2.86
C LEU A 11 12.01 -0.29 2.18
N ALA A 12 13.09 0.47 1.97
CA ALA A 12 13.02 1.75 1.28
C ALA A 12 12.58 1.57 -0.17
N GLN A 13 13.13 0.53 -0.86
CA GLN A 13 12.74 0.23 -2.23
C GLN A 13 11.29 -0.22 -2.31
N SER A 14 10.84 -1.06 -1.38
CA SER A 14 9.46 -1.51 -1.34
C SER A 14 8.49 -0.34 -1.14
N ALA A 15 8.79 0.57 -0.22
CA ALA A 15 7.96 1.73 0.01
C ALA A 15 7.94 2.65 -1.21
N SER A 16 9.08 2.83 -1.86
CA SER A 16 9.19 3.65 -3.07
C SER A 16 8.39 3.04 -4.22
N ALA A 17 8.54 1.73 -4.43
CA ALA A 17 7.77 1.02 -5.45
C ALA A 17 6.28 1.06 -5.13
N GLY A 18 5.94 0.92 -3.85
CA GLY A 18 4.56 0.99 -3.40
C GLY A 18 3.93 2.35 -3.66
N ALA A 19 4.72 3.42 -3.50
CA ALA A 19 4.25 4.77 -3.79
C ALA A 19 3.84 4.90 -5.26
N GLU A 20 4.64 4.39 -6.17
CA GLU A 20 4.32 4.45 -7.59
C GLU A 20 3.06 3.66 -7.92
N ILE A 21 2.96 2.45 -7.41
CA ILE A 21 1.80 1.59 -7.66
C ILE A 21 0.54 2.23 -7.06
N TYR A 22 0.68 2.77 -5.85
CA TYR A 22 -0.42 3.45 -5.18
C TYR A 22 -0.94 4.63 -6.00
N GLU A 23 -0.03 5.49 -6.48
CA GLU A 23 -0.43 6.67 -7.25
C GLU A 23 -1.13 6.29 -8.55
N GLU A 24 -0.73 5.21 -9.18
CA GLU A 24 -1.33 4.77 -10.42
C GLU A 24 -2.72 4.16 -10.24
N ASN A 25 -2.97 3.50 -9.10
CA ASN A 25 -4.16 2.65 -8.96
C ASN A 25 -5.09 3.05 -7.83
N CYS A 26 -4.58 3.65 -6.78
CA CYS A 26 -5.34 3.87 -5.55
C CYS A 26 -5.64 5.33 -5.28
N ALA A 27 -4.77 6.22 -5.76
CA ALA A 27 -4.84 7.64 -5.42
C ALA A 27 -6.10 8.32 -5.91
N THR A 28 -6.71 7.82 -6.98
CA THR A 28 -7.94 8.39 -7.53
C THR A 28 -9.03 8.53 -6.46
N CYS A 29 -9.15 7.54 -5.58
CA CYS A 29 -10.14 7.56 -4.50
C CYS A 29 -9.53 7.90 -3.15
N HIS A 30 -8.33 7.37 -2.85
CA HIS A 30 -7.71 7.53 -1.55
C HIS A 30 -6.84 8.78 -1.42
N GLY A 31 -6.59 9.46 -2.53
CA GLY A 31 -5.88 10.73 -2.54
C GLY A 31 -4.39 10.59 -2.86
N GLU A 32 -3.87 11.59 -3.56
CA GLU A 32 -2.46 11.65 -3.86
C GLU A 32 -1.65 11.70 -2.57
N ARG A 33 -0.59 10.91 -2.53
CA ARG A 33 0.32 10.83 -1.38
C ARG A 33 -0.42 10.52 -0.08
N LEU A 34 -1.50 9.73 -0.20
CA LEU A 34 -2.34 9.31 0.94
C LEU A 34 -3.08 10.47 1.62
N ARG A 35 -3.24 11.60 0.94
CA ARG A 35 -4.04 12.71 1.47
C ARG A 35 -5.51 12.41 1.25
N PRO A 36 -6.30 12.30 2.32
CA PRO A 36 -7.72 11.92 2.17
C PRO A 36 -8.49 12.94 1.34
N THR A 37 -9.34 12.43 0.46
CA THR A 37 -10.22 13.28 -0.38
C THR A 37 -11.65 13.33 0.14
N GLY A 38 -11.98 12.44 1.09
CA GLY A 38 -13.36 12.24 1.52
C GLY A 38 -14.10 11.18 0.75
N ALA A 39 -13.53 10.72 -0.40
CA ALA A 39 -14.17 9.68 -1.22
C ALA A 39 -13.94 8.28 -0.65
N ALA A 40 -12.89 8.10 0.15
CA ALA A 40 -12.53 6.82 0.74
C ALA A 40 -11.84 7.04 2.08
N PRO A 41 -11.76 6.01 2.93
CA PRO A 41 -11.11 6.16 4.24
C PRO A 41 -9.64 6.53 4.14
N ASP A 42 -9.14 7.20 5.18
CA ASP A 42 -7.76 7.59 5.29
C ASP A 42 -6.89 6.38 5.62
N LEU A 43 -6.10 5.92 4.65
CA LEU A 43 -5.27 4.74 4.79
C LEU A 43 -4.17 4.90 5.83
N LYS A 44 -3.76 6.12 6.12
CA LYS A 44 -2.73 6.38 7.13
C LYS A 44 -3.18 6.01 8.55
N LYS A 45 -4.47 5.83 8.74
CA LYS A 45 -5.02 5.41 10.04
C LYS A 45 -4.99 3.91 10.25
N LEU A 46 -4.62 3.14 9.23
CA LEU A 46 -4.47 1.70 9.39
C LEU A 46 -3.25 1.40 10.24
N THR A 47 -3.46 0.64 11.31
CA THR A 47 -2.38 0.24 12.21
C THR A 47 -1.71 -1.05 11.69
N ALA A 48 -0.53 -1.36 12.23
CA ALA A 48 0.26 -2.50 11.75
C ALA A 48 -0.49 -3.83 11.85
N ASP A 49 -1.38 -3.96 12.83
CA ASP A 49 -2.16 -5.18 13.05
C ASP A 49 -3.33 -5.33 12.07
N ARG A 50 -3.53 -4.35 11.19
CA ARG A 50 -4.62 -4.38 10.21
C ARG A 50 -4.16 -4.82 8.83
N LYS A 51 -3.01 -5.44 8.72
CA LYS A 51 -2.49 -5.89 7.43
C LYS A 51 -3.43 -6.88 6.75
N ASP A 52 -3.97 -7.83 7.49
CA ASP A 52 -4.90 -8.81 6.93
C ASP A 52 -6.15 -8.14 6.38
N PHE A 53 -6.66 -7.15 7.09
CA PHE A 53 -7.81 -6.39 6.64
C PHE A 53 -7.49 -5.65 5.34
N PHE A 54 -6.32 -4.99 5.28
CA PHE A 54 -5.86 -4.32 4.08
C PHE A 54 -5.79 -5.28 2.89
N GLU A 55 -5.17 -6.43 3.09
CA GLU A 55 -5.02 -7.44 2.02
C GLU A 55 -6.38 -7.91 1.52
N LYS A 56 -7.30 -8.16 2.42
CA LYS A 56 -8.64 -8.60 2.06
C LYS A 56 -9.37 -7.52 1.24
N MET A 57 -9.29 -6.28 1.67
CA MET A 57 -9.96 -5.19 0.97
C MET A 57 -9.38 -4.96 -0.42
N VAL A 58 -8.08 -5.04 -0.57
CA VAL A 58 -7.43 -4.89 -1.87
C VAL A 58 -7.81 -6.05 -2.80
N ASN A 59 -7.78 -7.28 -2.29
CA ASN A 59 -8.05 -8.45 -3.13
C ASN A 59 -9.52 -8.56 -3.52
N ASP A 60 -10.42 -8.34 -2.57
CA ASP A 60 -11.85 -8.59 -2.76
C ASP A 60 -12.64 -7.35 -3.15
N GLY A 61 -12.12 -6.17 -2.81
CA GLY A 61 -12.86 -4.94 -2.99
C GLY A 61 -13.96 -4.80 -1.95
N LYS A 62 -14.60 -3.65 -1.94
CA LYS A 62 -15.78 -3.42 -1.12
C LYS A 62 -16.48 -2.15 -1.60
N GLY A 63 -17.78 -2.25 -1.86
CA GLY A 63 -18.55 -1.11 -2.34
C GLY A 63 -17.99 -0.62 -3.67
N GLN A 64 -17.58 0.64 -3.72
CA GLN A 64 -17.03 1.21 -4.94
C GLN A 64 -15.55 0.88 -5.15
N MET A 65 -14.91 0.30 -4.17
CA MET A 65 -13.53 -0.14 -4.31
C MET A 65 -13.49 -1.44 -5.11
N PRO A 66 -12.84 -1.44 -6.29
CA PRO A 66 -12.76 -2.66 -7.09
C PRO A 66 -11.86 -3.71 -6.46
N ALA A 67 -12.07 -4.95 -6.85
CA ALA A 67 -11.23 -6.05 -6.43
C ALA A 67 -9.96 -6.07 -7.29
N TRP A 68 -8.81 -6.02 -6.63
CA TRP A 68 -7.51 -6.02 -7.31
C TRP A 68 -6.83 -7.38 -7.29
N GLY A 69 -7.44 -8.38 -6.64
CA GLY A 69 -6.91 -9.74 -6.64
C GLY A 69 -6.77 -10.25 -8.04
N GLY A 70 -5.59 -10.78 -8.38
CA GLY A 70 -5.30 -11.22 -9.74
C GLY A 70 -4.83 -10.12 -10.68
N VAL A 71 -5.00 -8.86 -10.30
CA VAL A 71 -4.51 -7.70 -11.07
C VAL A 71 -3.24 -7.15 -10.44
N ILE A 72 -3.25 -6.98 -9.12
CA ILE A 72 -2.08 -6.56 -8.37
C ILE A 72 -1.45 -7.80 -7.75
N ALA A 73 -0.18 -8.05 -8.06
CA ALA A 73 0.53 -9.20 -7.52
C ALA A 73 0.80 -9.03 -6.02
N ASP A 74 1.02 -10.14 -5.33
CA ASP A 74 1.29 -10.12 -3.90
C ASP A 74 2.44 -9.20 -3.53
N GLU A 75 3.51 -9.20 -4.33
CA GLU A 75 4.68 -8.35 -4.10
C GLU A 75 4.33 -6.88 -4.22
N GLN A 76 3.47 -6.55 -5.18
CA GLN A 76 3.00 -5.19 -5.38
C GLN A 76 2.14 -4.74 -4.22
N ARG A 77 1.27 -5.61 -3.74
CA ARG A 77 0.43 -5.32 -2.59
C ARG A 77 1.27 -5.10 -1.33
N GLU A 78 2.31 -5.92 -1.15
CA GLU A 78 3.24 -5.74 -0.04
C GLU A 78 3.96 -4.39 -0.13
N ALA A 79 4.35 -3.98 -1.32
CA ALA A 79 4.99 -2.69 -1.53
C ALA A 79 4.05 -1.54 -1.19
N ILE A 80 2.79 -1.63 -1.57
CA ILE A 80 1.78 -0.62 -1.24
C ILE A 80 1.61 -0.55 0.28
N TRP A 81 1.55 -1.69 0.95
CA TRP A 81 1.44 -1.73 2.41
C TRP A 81 2.65 -1.05 3.07
N ALA A 82 3.86 -1.34 2.57
CA ALA A 82 5.07 -0.72 3.09
C ALA A 82 5.02 0.80 2.93
N TYR A 83 4.52 1.28 1.80
CA TYR A 83 4.35 2.71 1.57
C TYR A 83 3.37 3.32 2.58
N ILE A 84 2.20 2.70 2.75
CA ILE A 84 1.20 3.18 3.71
C ILE A 84 1.79 3.23 5.11
N ARG A 85 2.47 2.18 5.54
CA ARG A 85 3.07 2.14 6.87
C ARG A 85 4.17 3.17 7.04
N SER A 86 4.89 3.49 5.98
CA SER A 86 5.95 4.50 6.05
C SER A 86 5.39 5.91 6.28
N ARG A 87 4.11 6.12 5.92
CA ARG A 87 3.46 7.42 6.04
C ARG A 87 2.47 7.46 7.21
N ALA A 88 2.24 6.33 7.86
CA ALA A 88 1.32 6.26 8.99
C ALA A 88 1.91 7.00 10.18
N GLY A 89 1.07 7.65 10.94
CA GLY A 89 1.55 8.38 12.10
C GLY A 89 0.43 8.91 12.92
#